data_4e0f31d608ccf4390223d7f569f7baba
#
_entry.id   4e0f31d608ccf4390223d7f569f7baba
#
_cell.length_a   1.000
_cell.length_b   1.000
_cell.length_c   1.000
_cell.angle_alpha   90.00
_cell.angle_beta   90.00
_cell.angle_gamma   90.00
#
_symmetry.space_group_name_H-M   'P 1'
#
loop_
_entity.id
_entity.type
_entity.pdbx_description
1 polymer ?
#
loop_
_entity_poly.entity_id
_entity_poly.type
_entity_poly.pdbx_seq_one_letter_code
_entity_poly.pdbx_strand_id
1 'polypeptide(L)'
;MSRWLALLPALALVALTVLFVGYALRHDPHVRPAALVGKAAPQTALRPLGGGVPRIPTGTVRGPILVNFFGSWCAPCAEEAPALMALKSEGVTIVGVAYKDQDPNTQTYLRTYGDPYQAILTDPTGRAGVEWGISGVPETFAIDASGRIVAKRSEPLTPQDAQSLLESLAR
;
A
#
# COMPACT_ATOMS: atom_id res chain seq x y z
N MET A 1 55.86 -2.83 21.18
CA MET A 1 54.58 -2.97 20.41
C MET A 1 54.16 -1.55 19.96
N SER A 2 54.08 -1.33 18.68
CA SER A 2 53.92 0.00 18.10
C SER A 2 52.57 0.63 18.51
N ARG A 3 52.58 1.86 19.04
CA ARG A 3 51.37 2.67 19.40
C ARG A 3 50.36 2.76 18.25
N TRP A 4 50.80 2.54 17.02
CA TRP A 4 49.97 2.51 15.80
C TRP A 4 49.06 1.28 15.74
N LEU A 5 49.48 0.12 16.28
CA LEU A 5 48.64 -1.08 16.33
C LEU A 5 47.41 -0.89 17.24
N ALA A 6 47.50 -0.02 18.25
CA ALA A 6 46.37 0.31 19.13
C ALA A 6 45.30 1.18 18.43
N LEU A 7 45.65 1.84 17.32
CA LEU A 7 44.71 2.66 16.55
C LEU A 7 43.93 1.87 15.51
N LEU A 8 44.38 0.66 15.15
CA LEU A 8 43.73 -0.17 14.13
C LEU A 8 42.25 -0.49 14.45
N PRO A 9 41.86 -0.88 15.69
CA PRO A 9 40.45 -1.13 15.99
C PRO A 9 39.59 0.14 15.91
N ALA A 10 40.13 1.30 16.27
CA ALA A 10 39.39 2.57 16.17
C ALA A 10 39.20 2.96 14.69
N LEU A 11 40.19 2.81 13.84
CA LEU A 11 40.09 3.06 12.39
C LEU A 11 39.10 2.09 11.72
N ALA A 12 39.12 0.81 12.11
CA ALA A 12 38.18 -0.18 11.62
C ALA A 12 36.73 0.18 11.99
N LEU A 13 36.52 0.64 13.24
CA LEU A 13 35.20 1.06 13.69
C LEU A 13 34.69 2.29 12.91
N VAL A 14 35.55 3.28 12.71
CA VAL A 14 35.19 4.48 11.90
C VAL A 14 34.89 4.08 10.47
N ALA A 15 35.68 3.24 9.84
CA ALA A 15 35.46 2.75 8.49
C ALA A 15 34.13 1.99 8.35
N LEU A 16 33.81 1.11 9.31
CA LEU A 16 32.53 0.39 9.40
C LEU A 16 31.35 1.35 9.57
N THR A 17 31.48 2.35 10.45
CA THR A 17 30.42 3.34 10.66
C THR A 17 30.14 4.14 9.39
N VAL A 18 31.19 4.62 8.71
CA VAL A 18 31.07 5.36 7.45
C VAL A 18 30.43 4.48 6.36
N LEU A 19 30.84 3.21 6.28
CA LEU A 19 30.25 2.25 5.34
C LEU A 19 28.77 2.02 5.63
N PHE A 20 28.41 1.80 6.90
CA PHE A 20 27.01 1.55 7.32
C PHE A 20 26.13 2.78 7.11
N VAL A 21 26.59 3.96 7.49
CA VAL A 21 25.86 5.21 7.28
C VAL A 21 25.72 5.49 5.79
N GLY A 22 26.79 5.33 5.00
CA GLY A 22 26.75 5.50 3.55
C GLY A 22 25.83 4.49 2.86
N TYR A 23 25.78 3.25 3.34
CA TYR A 23 24.85 2.24 2.87
C TYR A 23 23.40 2.59 3.24
N ALA A 24 23.13 2.97 4.49
CA ALA A 24 21.80 3.32 4.98
C ALA A 24 21.22 4.56 4.28
N LEU A 25 22.04 5.56 4.01
CA LEU A 25 21.61 6.78 3.29
C LEU A 25 21.36 6.55 1.78
N ARG A 26 21.92 5.49 1.21
CA ARG A 26 21.70 5.14 -0.21
C ARG A 26 20.58 4.14 -0.43
N HIS A 27 20.16 3.43 0.61
CA HIS A 27 19.08 2.45 0.54
C HIS A 27 17.88 3.01 1.30
N ASP A 28 16.85 3.41 0.56
CA ASP A 28 15.58 3.80 1.15
C ASP A 28 14.93 2.54 1.76
N PRO A 29 14.77 2.45 3.09
CA PRO A 29 14.15 1.30 3.74
C PRO A 29 12.66 1.16 3.40
N HIS A 30 12.05 2.20 2.82
CA HIS A 30 10.65 2.20 2.38
C HIS A 30 10.46 1.63 0.98
N VAL A 31 11.51 1.56 0.15
CA VAL A 31 11.47 0.86 -1.14
C VAL A 31 11.51 -0.65 -0.89
N ARG A 32 10.38 -1.22 -0.53
CA ARG A 32 10.24 -2.68 -0.55
C ARG A 32 9.96 -3.11 -1.98
N PRO A 33 10.70 -4.11 -2.50
CA PRO A 33 10.41 -4.65 -3.82
C PRO A 33 8.93 -5.00 -3.89
N ALA A 34 8.24 -4.57 -4.93
CA ALA A 34 6.85 -4.92 -5.16
C ALA A 34 6.77 -6.42 -5.53
N ALA A 35 6.99 -7.28 -4.55
CA ALA A 35 7.18 -8.73 -4.71
C ALA A 35 6.00 -9.42 -5.43
N LEU A 36 4.85 -8.77 -5.45
CA LEU A 36 3.63 -9.26 -6.13
C LEU A 36 3.40 -8.62 -7.50
N VAL A 37 4.16 -7.59 -7.90
CA VAL A 37 4.03 -7.03 -9.26
C VAL A 37 4.38 -8.10 -10.30
N GLY A 38 3.52 -8.23 -11.31
CA GLY A 38 3.59 -9.29 -12.32
C GLY A 38 2.93 -10.61 -11.91
N LYS A 39 2.44 -10.74 -10.67
CA LYS A 39 1.75 -11.95 -10.17
C LYS A 39 0.25 -11.75 -10.10
N ALA A 40 -0.49 -12.86 -10.06
CA ALA A 40 -1.92 -12.82 -9.75
C ALA A 40 -2.16 -12.24 -8.36
N ALA A 41 -3.18 -11.41 -8.24
CA ALA A 41 -3.58 -10.84 -6.95
C ALA A 41 -4.04 -11.95 -5.98
N PRO A 42 -3.73 -11.82 -4.68
CA PRO A 42 -4.18 -12.78 -3.67
C PRO A 42 -5.71 -12.93 -3.65
N GLN A 43 -6.18 -14.15 -3.44
CA GLN A 43 -7.60 -14.51 -3.45
C GLN A 43 -8.19 -14.55 -2.03
N THR A 44 -7.77 -13.64 -1.17
CA THR A 44 -8.25 -13.55 0.21
C THR A 44 -9.71 -13.11 0.25
N ALA A 45 -10.59 -13.95 0.74
CA ALA A 45 -11.99 -13.58 0.92
C ALA A 45 -12.15 -12.73 2.19
N LEU A 46 -12.74 -11.56 2.02
CA LEU A 46 -13.00 -10.57 3.07
C LEU A 46 -14.48 -10.23 3.16
N ARG A 47 -14.92 -9.89 4.37
CA ARG A 47 -16.29 -9.47 4.62
C ARG A 47 -16.51 -8.02 4.11
N PRO A 48 -17.62 -7.73 3.42
CA PRO A 48 -17.97 -6.35 3.10
C PRO A 48 -18.21 -5.51 4.37
N LEU A 49 -17.93 -4.21 4.28
CA LEU A 49 -18.26 -3.24 5.33
C LEU A 49 -19.77 -3.29 5.60
N GLY A 50 -20.15 -3.38 6.86
CA GLY A 50 -21.56 -3.53 7.26
C GLY A 50 -22.10 -4.95 7.18
N GLY A 51 -21.30 -5.93 6.76
CA GLY A 51 -21.68 -7.36 6.72
C GLY A 51 -21.97 -7.89 5.31
N GLY A 52 -22.26 -9.18 5.25
CA GLY A 52 -22.60 -9.87 4.01
C GLY A 52 -21.66 -11.02 3.67
N VAL A 53 -21.84 -11.61 2.49
CA VAL A 53 -21.05 -12.75 2.01
C VAL A 53 -19.61 -12.29 1.71
N PRO A 54 -18.59 -12.99 2.23
CA PRO A 54 -17.19 -12.67 1.94
C PRO A 54 -16.90 -12.68 0.44
N ARG A 55 -16.08 -11.73 0.01
CA ARG A 55 -15.67 -11.53 -1.39
C ARG A 55 -14.17 -11.32 -1.47
N ILE A 56 -13.58 -11.69 -2.60
CA ILE A 56 -12.18 -11.33 -2.91
C ILE A 56 -12.16 -9.92 -3.53
N PRO A 57 -11.13 -9.10 -3.26
CA PRO A 57 -11.06 -7.74 -3.83
C PRO A 57 -11.22 -7.71 -5.35
N THR A 58 -10.51 -8.57 -6.07
CA THR A 58 -10.60 -8.69 -7.54
C THR A 58 -11.90 -9.31 -8.05
N GLY A 59 -12.67 -9.93 -7.20
CA GLY A 59 -13.97 -10.54 -7.54
C GLY A 59 -15.17 -9.63 -7.26
N THR A 60 -14.95 -8.43 -6.72
CA THR A 60 -16.03 -7.50 -6.41
C THR A 60 -16.56 -6.77 -7.64
N VAL A 61 -15.71 -6.59 -8.63
CA VAL A 61 -15.99 -5.85 -9.89
C VAL A 61 -15.28 -6.50 -11.07
N ARG A 62 -15.75 -6.21 -12.28
CA ARG A 62 -15.11 -6.69 -13.52
C ARG A 62 -14.24 -5.59 -14.11
N GLY A 63 -13.14 -5.97 -14.73
CA GLY A 63 -12.21 -5.06 -15.41
C GLY A 63 -11.01 -4.67 -14.54
N PRO A 64 -10.20 -3.73 -15.04
CA PRO A 64 -9.07 -3.22 -14.28
C PRO A 64 -9.55 -2.42 -13.06
N ILE A 65 -8.86 -2.58 -11.93
CA ILE A 65 -9.23 -1.95 -10.65
C ILE A 65 -8.00 -1.44 -9.91
N LEU A 66 -8.23 -0.48 -9.03
CA LEU A 66 -7.33 -0.19 -7.94
C LEU A 66 -7.82 -0.88 -6.67
N VAL A 67 -6.91 -1.49 -5.91
CA VAL A 67 -7.16 -1.98 -4.56
C VAL A 67 -6.34 -1.15 -3.60
N ASN A 68 -7.03 -0.38 -2.75
CA ASN A 68 -6.40 0.51 -1.78
C ASN A 68 -6.60 -0.04 -0.37
N PHE A 69 -5.50 -0.27 0.34
CA PHE A 69 -5.49 -0.61 1.75
C PHE A 69 -5.41 0.67 2.57
N PHE A 70 -6.36 0.89 3.46
CA PHE A 70 -6.46 2.09 4.28
C PHE A 70 -6.92 1.76 5.71
N GLY A 71 -6.89 2.74 6.60
CA GLY A 71 -7.43 2.61 7.96
C GLY A 71 -7.93 3.94 8.47
N SER A 72 -8.99 3.94 9.29
CA SER A 72 -9.53 5.17 9.89
C SER A 72 -8.53 5.88 10.83
N TRP A 73 -7.59 5.13 11.35
CA TRP A 73 -6.52 5.58 12.24
C TRP A 73 -5.28 6.12 11.50
N CYS A 74 -5.29 6.06 10.17
CA CYS A 74 -4.15 6.39 9.32
C CYS A 74 -4.26 7.84 8.83
N ALA A 75 -3.45 8.75 9.39
CA ALA A 75 -3.43 10.15 8.95
C ALA A 75 -2.99 10.32 7.48
N PRO A 76 -1.95 9.62 6.96
CA PRO A 76 -1.58 9.70 5.55
C PRO A 76 -2.68 9.20 4.60
N CYS A 77 -3.56 8.28 5.05
CA CYS A 77 -4.71 7.84 4.25
C CYS A 77 -5.75 8.96 4.07
N ALA A 78 -5.89 9.84 5.07
CA ALA A 78 -6.75 11.02 4.95
C ALA A 78 -6.16 12.06 3.97
N GLU A 79 -4.83 12.15 3.89
CA GLU A 79 -4.14 13.04 2.96
C GLU A 79 -4.34 12.61 1.49
N GLU A 80 -4.41 11.30 1.20
CA GLU A 80 -4.63 10.80 -0.17
C GLU A 80 -6.11 10.78 -0.59
N ALA A 81 -7.05 10.92 0.34
CA ALA A 81 -8.48 10.83 0.05
C ALA A 81 -8.94 11.75 -1.11
N PRO A 82 -8.49 13.02 -1.23
CA PRO A 82 -8.83 13.84 -2.39
C PRO A 82 -8.35 13.28 -3.73
N ALA A 83 -7.18 12.64 -3.79
CA ALA A 83 -6.66 12.03 -5.01
C ALA A 83 -7.50 10.80 -5.41
N LEU A 84 -7.90 9.97 -4.44
CA LEU A 84 -8.80 8.84 -4.67
C LEU A 84 -10.20 9.31 -5.14
N MET A 85 -10.71 10.41 -4.57
CA MET A 85 -11.99 11.00 -5.01
C MET A 85 -11.92 11.54 -6.44
N ALA A 86 -10.78 12.13 -6.84
CA ALA A 86 -10.56 12.56 -8.22
C ALA A 86 -10.56 11.36 -9.18
N LEU A 87 -9.82 10.27 -8.85
CA LEU A 87 -9.83 9.03 -9.63
C LEU A 87 -11.24 8.45 -9.79
N LYS A 88 -12.05 8.45 -8.72
CA LYS A 88 -13.46 8.05 -8.79
C LYS A 88 -14.25 8.91 -9.79
N SER A 89 -14.05 10.23 -9.77
CA SER A 89 -14.75 11.15 -10.68
C SER A 89 -14.36 10.95 -12.15
N GLU A 90 -13.18 10.40 -12.41
CA GLU A 90 -12.67 9.99 -13.73
C GLU A 90 -13.19 8.61 -14.15
N GLY A 91 -14.01 7.95 -13.31
CA GLY A 91 -14.60 6.65 -13.61
C GLY A 91 -13.71 5.46 -13.23
N VAL A 92 -12.64 5.68 -12.49
CA VAL A 92 -11.76 4.60 -12.01
C VAL A 92 -12.45 3.77 -10.94
N THR A 93 -12.44 2.46 -11.12
CA THR A 93 -12.98 1.54 -10.13
C THR A 93 -11.98 1.28 -9.02
N ILE A 94 -12.34 1.64 -7.80
CA ILE A 94 -11.49 1.47 -6.61
C ILE A 94 -12.20 0.57 -5.60
N VAL A 95 -11.49 -0.46 -5.12
CA VAL A 95 -11.93 -1.32 -4.02
C VAL A 95 -11.11 -0.98 -2.78
N GLY A 96 -11.77 -0.59 -1.71
CA GLY A 96 -11.15 -0.30 -0.42
C GLY A 96 -11.01 -1.56 0.44
N VAL A 97 -9.89 -1.70 1.13
CA VAL A 97 -9.69 -2.72 2.18
C VAL A 97 -9.36 -2.00 3.49
N ALA A 98 -10.32 -2.00 4.41
CA ALA A 98 -10.16 -1.40 5.74
C ALA A 98 -9.27 -2.34 6.60
N TYR A 99 -7.99 -1.97 6.72
CA TYR A 99 -6.95 -2.77 7.35
C TYR A 99 -6.88 -2.51 8.85
N LYS A 100 -7.00 -3.60 9.64
CA LYS A 100 -6.97 -3.55 11.12
C LYS A 100 -7.89 -2.47 11.68
N ASP A 101 -9.08 -2.37 11.12
CA ASP A 101 -10.06 -1.35 11.46
C ASP A 101 -11.41 -1.94 11.86
N GLN A 102 -12.24 -1.15 12.50
CA GLN A 102 -13.59 -1.52 12.91
C GLN A 102 -14.63 -0.78 12.07
N ASP A 103 -15.72 -1.46 11.70
CA ASP A 103 -16.77 -0.92 10.83
C ASP A 103 -17.26 0.50 11.22
N PRO A 104 -17.56 0.83 12.50
CA PRO A 104 -18.01 2.16 12.88
C PRO A 104 -16.96 3.25 12.63
N ASN A 105 -15.68 2.93 12.85
CA ASN A 105 -14.57 3.87 12.64
C ASN A 105 -14.37 4.12 11.14
N THR A 106 -14.34 3.03 10.34
CA THR A 106 -14.27 3.10 8.89
C THR A 106 -15.41 3.93 8.32
N GLN A 107 -16.66 3.71 8.77
CA GLN A 107 -17.82 4.50 8.33
C GLN A 107 -17.68 5.99 8.68
N THR A 108 -17.15 6.30 9.86
CA THR A 108 -16.92 7.69 10.29
C THR A 108 -15.85 8.35 9.43
N TYR A 109 -14.75 7.64 9.15
CA TYR A 109 -13.71 8.08 8.23
C TYR A 109 -14.26 8.44 6.84
N LEU A 110 -15.06 7.55 6.25
CA LEU A 110 -15.65 7.77 4.93
C LEU A 110 -16.62 8.96 4.90
N ARG A 111 -17.39 9.19 5.97
CA ARG A 111 -18.23 10.39 6.08
C ARG A 111 -17.43 11.68 6.17
N THR A 112 -16.24 11.62 6.77
CA THR A 112 -15.39 12.80 6.99
C THR A 112 -14.57 13.18 5.75
N TYR A 113 -13.98 12.19 5.09
CA TYR A 113 -13.02 12.41 4.01
C TYR A 113 -13.55 12.06 2.60
N GLY A 114 -14.78 11.53 2.53
CA GLY A 114 -15.40 11.06 1.29
C GLY A 114 -15.22 9.55 1.09
N ASP A 115 -16.07 8.97 0.25
CA ASP A 115 -16.07 7.56 -0.13
C ASP A 115 -15.69 7.40 -1.61
N PRO A 116 -14.43 7.11 -1.94
CA PRO A 116 -13.99 6.90 -3.31
C PRO A 116 -14.32 5.48 -3.83
N TYR A 117 -14.73 4.55 -2.97
CA TYR A 117 -14.75 3.13 -3.26
C TYR A 117 -16.04 2.67 -3.92
N GLN A 118 -15.92 1.74 -4.89
CA GLN A 118 -17.04 0.97 -5.45
C GLN A 118 -17.50 -0.11 -4.48
N ALA A 119 -16.58 -0.67 -3.72
CA ALA A 119 -16.83 -1.64 -2.67
C ALA A 119 -15.77 -1.49 -1.57
N ILE A 120 -16.20 -1.77 -0.33
CA ILE A 120 -15.29 -1.75 0.82
C ILE A 120 -15.35 -3.11 1.49
N LEU A 121 -14.17 -3.70 1.68
CA LEU A 121 -13.97 -4.96 2.40
C LEU A 121 -13.22 -4.69 3.70
N THR A 122 -13.40 -5.53 4.69
CA THR A 122 -12.80 -5.36 6.02
C THR A 122 -11.81 -6.46 6.33
N ASP A 123 -10.62 -6.07 6.78
CA ASP A 123 -9.53 -6.95 7.24
C ASP A 123 -9.14 -6.65 8.69
N PRO A 124 -10.03 -6.92 9.66
CA PRO A 124 -9.80 -6.55 11.07
C PRO A 124 -8.61 -7.27 11.69
N THR A 125 -8.23 -8.42 11.17
CA THR A 125 -7.09 -9.21 11.66
C THR A 125 -5.76 -8.85 10.96
N GLY A 126 -5.81 -8.18 9.82
CA GLY A 126 -4.65 -7.87 9.00
C GLY A 126 -4.15 -9.06 8.16
N ARG A 127 -4.94 -10.16 8.06
CA ARG A 127 -4.56 -11.34 7.29
C ARG A 127 -4.39 -11.05 5.81
N ALA A 128 -5.34 -10.33 5.22
CA ALA A 128 -5.23 -9.94 3.82
C ALA A 128 -4.01 -9.05 3.59
N GLY A 129 -3.74 -8.12 4.51
CA GLY A 129 -2.54 -7.30 4.43
C GLY A 129 -1.25 -8.12 4.36
N VAL A 130 -1.15 -9.21 5.15
CA VAL A 130 0.00 -10.13 5.09
C VAL A 130 0.07 -10.84 3.73
N GLU A 131 -1.03 -11.38 3.23
CA GLU A 131 -1.09 -12.09 1.94
C GLU A 131 -0.79 -11.16 0.76
N TRP A 132 -1.20 -9.88 0.83
CA TRP A 132 -0.90 -8.84 -0.15
C TRP A 132 0.49 -8.23 0.02
N GLY A 133 1.22 -8.63 1.05
CA GLY A 133 2.58 -8.14 1.31
C GLY A 133 2.62 -6.64 1.55
N ILE A 134 1.60 -6.08 2.24
CA ILE A 134 1.63 -4.66 2.60
C ILE A 134 2.61 -4.43 3.75
N SER A 135 3.27 -3.30 3.73
CA SER A 135 4.17 -2.87 4.80
C SER A 135 3.49 -1.95 5.80
N GLY A 136 2.38 -1.36 5.41
CA GLY A 136 1.58 -0.42 6.18
C GLY A 136 0.44 0.09 5.32
N VAL A 137 -0.20 1.16 5.77
CA VAL A 137 -1.23 1.89 5.03
C VAL A 137 -0.85 3.37 4.96
N PRO A 138 -1.15 4.07 3.85
CA PRO A 138 -1.86 3.56 2.69
C PRO A 138 -0.98 2.75 1.75
N GLU A 139 -1.55 1.75 1.09
CA GLU A 139 -0.94 1.07 -0.05
C GLU A 139 -1.98 0.82 -1.15
N THR A 140 -1.63 1.16 -2.38
CA THR A 140 -2.52 1.00 -3.55
C THR A 140 -1.90 0.09 -4.59
N PHE A 141 -2.68 -0.88 -5.05
CA PHE A 141 -2.32 -1.84 -6.09
C PHE A 141 -3.16 -1.57 -7.34
N ALA A 142 -2.50 -1.51 -8.49
CA ALA A 142 -3.17 -1.52 -9.79
C ALA A 142 -3.25 -2.95 -10.32
N ILE A 143 -4.46 -3.39 -10.67
CA ILE A 143 -4.76 -4.77 -11.09
C ILE A 143 -5.42 -4.72 -12.45
N ASP A 144 -4.83 -5.40 -13.42
CA ASP A 144 -5.33 -5.47 -14.78
C ASP A 144 -6.60 -6.36 -14.91
N ALA A 145 -7.19 -6.36 -16.10
CA ALA A 145 -8.39 -7.16 -16.38
C ALA A 145 -8.17 -8.68 -16.26
N SER A 146 -6.92 -9.15 -16.25
CA SER A 146 -6.57 -10.56 -16.03
C SER A 146 -6.43 -10.92 -14.54
N GLY A 147 -6.52 -9.94 -13.64
CA GLY A 147 -6.34 -10.11 -12.20
C GLY A 147 -4.87 -10.10 -11.75
N ARG A 148 -3.95 -9.58 -12.58
CA ARG A 148 -2.53 -9.43 -12.23
C ARG A 148 -2.26 -8.06 -11.65
N ILE A 149 -1.41 -8.01 -10.65
CA ILE A 149 -0.89 -6.76 -10.10
C ILE A 149 0.14 -6.20 -11.10
N VAL A 150 -0.15 -5.05 -11.69
CA VAL A 150 0.74 -4.39 -12.66
C VAL A 150 1.55 -3.25 -12.05
N ALA A 151 1.07 -2.66 -10.94
CA ALA A 151 1.81 -1.64 -10.20
C ALA A 151 1.41 -1.63 -8.71
N LYS A 152 2.28 -1.05 -7.88
CA LYS A 152 2.06 -0.83 -6.45
C LYS A 152 2.60 0.53 -6.03
N ARG A 153 1.87 1.23 -5.14
CA ARG A 153 2.34 2.41 -4.41
C ARG A 153 2.18 2.17 -2.91
N SER A 154 3.23 2.47 -2.15
CA SER A 154 3.28 2.26 -0.69
C SER A 154 3.33 3.58 0.09
N GLU A 155 2.95 4.67 -0.54
CA GLU A 155 2.89 6.03 0.01
C GLU A 155 1.55 6.67 -0.34
N PRO A 156 1.14 7.76 0.33
CA PRO A 156 -0.05 8.50 -0.03
C PRO A 156 -0.02 8.92 -1.49
N LEU A 157 -1.12 8.68 -2.22
CA LEU A 157 -1.19 8.99 -3.64
C LEU A 157 -1.17 10.50 -3.88
N THR A 158 -0.18 10.94 -4.64
CA THR A 158 -0.19 12.26 -5.29
C THR A 158 -0.98 12.17 -6.62
N PRO A 159 -1.40 13.29 -7.20
CA PRO A 159 -2.00 13.28 -8.54
C PRO A 159 -1.10 12.64 -9.61
N GLN A 160 0.22 12.80 -9.51
CA GLN A 160 1.18 12.16 -10.43
C GLN A 160 1.22 10.64 -10.25
N ASP A 161 1.16 10.16 -9.00
CA ASP A 161 1.11 8.72 -8.72
C ASP A 161 -0.17 8.10 -9.23
N ALA A 162 -1.31 8.79 -9.04
CA ALA A 162 -2.60 8.39 -9.56
C ALA A 162 -2.55 8.20 -11.09
N GLN A 163 -2.02 9.18 -11.81
CA GLN A 163 -1.84 9.10 -13.26
C GLN A 163 -0.94 7.93 -13.67
N SER A 164 0.18 7.72 -12.99
CA SER A 164 1.12 6.61 -13.24
C SER A 164 0.47 5.24 -13.04
N LEU A 165 -0.41 5.10 -12.03
CA LEU A 165 -1.18 3.87 -11.80
C LEU A 165 -2.17 3.62 -12.96
N LEU A 166 -2.87 4.65 -13.44
CA LEU A 166 -3.78 4.53 -14.58
C LEU A 166 -3.05 4.11 -15.87
N GLU A 167 -1.90 4.70 -16.15
CA GLU A 167 -1.08 4.31 -17.29
C GLU A 167 -0.64 2.84 -17.23
N SER A 168 -0.39 2.33 -16.02
CA SER A 168 -0.02 0.93 -15.82
C SER A 168 -1.19 -0.04 -16.09
N LEU A 169 -2.44 0.40 -15.89
CA LEU A 169 -3.64 -0.39 -16.19
C LEU A 169 -3.99 -0.42 -17.68
N ALA A 170 -3.51 0.55 -18.46
CA ALA A 170 -3.80 0.66 -19.89
C ALA A 170 -2.84 -0.17 -20.78
N ARG A 171 -1.80 -0.76 -20.20
CA ARG A 171 -0.80 -1.58 -20.92
C ARG A 171 -1.19 -3.04 -20.96
#